data_5ba31f6dda28546750b444ab57b2fa9c
#
_entry.id   5ba31f6dda28546750b444ab57b2fa9c
#
_cell.length_a   1.000
_cell.length_b   1.000
_cell.length_c   1.000
_cell.angle_alpha   90.00
_cell.angle_beta   90.00
_cell.angle_gamma   90.00
#
_symmetry.space_group_name_H-M   'P 1'
#
loop_
_entity.id
_entity.type
_entity.pdbx_description
1 polymer ?
#
loop_
_entity_poly.entity_id
_entity_poly.type
_entity_poly.pdbx_seq_one_letter_code
_entity_poly.pdbx_strand_id
1 'polypeptide(L)'
;MTVRTRFAPSPTGPLHIGGVRTALFNYLYSRHCGGEFLLRIEDTDRERSTDEATSGIIESLDWLGLERDGEIVFQSTRMERHAAVARSLLAAGHAYHCYCTPEELAAERELARLEKRIWRYDGRWRDRDPSEAPSGVNPVIRLKTQREGETVLEDLVQGPVRVANAEMDDMIILRSDGTPTYNHSVVVDDHDMGITHVIRGDDHLTNTFRQLQVYRAMEWELPRFAHIPLIHGPDGTKLSKRHGAQFALEFRDDGFLPEAVSNYLLRLGWSHGDLEIVAREEAIRLFDIVDVNRGASRMDYNKLLNLNGVYIRQADDDRLTKDVLERLSSRSDLSIGDDAAARIRTLMPALKERAKTLAELANSASFLVRSVPLPVDPKAQAILTTDARAVLRQVGAALAETDFSVAGIDAALRAFAERSGLKLGQVAQPLRAALTGTTVSPGIDATLAALGRQEALARIAAAAG
;
A
#
# COMPACT_ATOMS: atom_id res chain seq x y z
N MET A 1 -11.33 4.20 -28.71
CA MET A 1 -11.35 2.99 -27.84
C MET A 1 -11.20 3.44 -26.39
N THR A 2 -12.03 2.95 -25.47
CA THR A 2 -11.93 3.29 -24.03
C THR A 2 -10.65 2.69 -23.47
N VAL A 3 -9.87 3.46 -22.70
CA VAL A 3 -8.67 2.95 -22.03
C VAL A 3 -9.08 1.97 -20.95
N ARG A 4 -8.50 0.76 -20.98
CA ARG A 4 -8.66 -0.27 -19.94
C ARG A 4 -7.31 -0.69 -19.41
N THR A 5 -7.11 -0.49 -18.12
CA THR A 5 -5.95 -0.97 -17.38
C THR A 5 -6.37 -2.08 -16.42
N ARG A 6 -5.41 -2.82 -15.90
CA ARG A 6 -5.67 -3.83 -14.86
C ARG A 6 -4.54 -3.91 -13.85
N PHE A 7 -4.92 -4.15 -12.60
CA PHE A 7 -4.01 -4.70 -11.60
C PHE A 7 -4.20 -6.22 -11.55
N ALA A 8 -3.11 -6.97 -11.64
CA ALA A 8 -3.15 -8.43 -11.78
C ALA A 8 -2.20 -9.11 -10.79
N PRO A 9 -2.50 -9.05 -9.47
CA PRO A 9 -1.65 -9.64 -8.45
C PRO A 9 -1.87 -11.15 -8.32
N SER A 10 -0.77 -11.89 -7.98
CA SER A 10 -0.87 -13.26 -7.51
C SER A 10 -1.05 -13.26 -5.99
N PRO A 11 -2.08 -13.96 -5.44
CA PRO A 11 -2.41 -13.94 -4.02
C PRO A 11 -1.53 -14.92 -3.21
N THR A 12 -0.21 -14.74 -3.28
CA THR A 12 0.79 -15.59 -2.61
C THR A 12 1.28 -15.01 -1.29
N GLY A 13 0.62 -13.96 -0.80
CA GLY A 13 0.91 -13.25 0.44
C GLY A 13 0.32 -11.84 0.45
N PRO A 14 0.55 -11.08 1.54
CA PRO A 14 0.05 -9.72 1.67
C PRO A 14 0.55 -8.79 0.55
N LEU A 15 -0.25 -7.78 0.20
CA LEU A 15 0.07 -6.86 -0.89
C LEU A 15 1.25 -5.94 -0.52
N HIS A 16 2.37 -6.15 -1.22
CA HIS A 16 3.58 -5.37 -1.04
C HIS A 16 3.45 -3.96 -1.63
N ILE A 17 4.14 -2.98 -1.05
CA ILE A 17 4.09 -1.56 -1.46
C ILE A 17 4.41 -1.35 -2.96
N GLY A 18 5.26 -2.18 -3.56
CA GLY A 18 5.52 -2.15 -5.01
C GLY A 18 4.29 -2.52 -5.83
N GLY A 19 3.51 -3.52 -5.37
CA GLY A 19 2.22 -3.87 -5.96
C GLY A 19 1.20 -2.75 -5.80
N VAL A 20 1.16 -2.12 -4.61
CA VAL A 20 0.30 -0.94 -4.36
C VAL A 20 0.59 0.19 -5.36
N ARG A 21 1.87 0.53 -5.60
CA ARG A 21 2.22 1.56 -6.59
C ARG A 21 1.81 1.17 -8.00
N THR A 22 1.95 -0.10 -8.34
CA THR A 22 1.49 -0.60 -9.65
C THR A 22 -0.02 -0.45 -9.79
N ALA A 23 -0.81 -0.81 -8.77
CA ALA A 23 -2.25 -0.60 -8.75
C ALA A 23 -2.62 0.88 -8.87
N LEU A 24 -1.95 1.75 -8.08
CA LEU A 24 -2.16 3.19 -8.11
C LEU A 24 -1.92 3.78 -9.51
N PHE A 25 -0.83 3.41 -10.19
CA PHE A 25 -0.52 3.95 -11.53
C PHE A 25 -1.52 3.46 -12.58
N ASN A 26 -1.97 2.20 -12.52
CA ASN A 26 -3.06 1.70 -13.36
C ASN A 26 -4.36 2.48 -13.13
N TYR A 27 -4.72 2.70 -11.85
CA TYR A 27 -5.90 3.45 -11.47
C TYR A 27 -5.83 4.91 -11.96
N LEU A 28 -4.74 5.61 -11.66
CA LEU A 28 -4.59 7.02 -12.04
C LEU A 28 -4.64 7.20 -13.56
N TYR A 29 -3.95 6.34 -14.31
CA TYR A 29 -3.93 6.43 -15.77
C TYR A 29 -5.30 6.15 -16.38
N SER A 30 -6.01 5.12 -15.91
CA SER A 30 -7.36 4.84 -16.39
C SER A 30 -8.30 6.02 -16.11
N ARG A 31 -8.29 6.56 -14.89
CA ARG A 31 -9.13 7.70 -14.51
C ARG A 31 -8.77 8.97 -15.27
N HIS A 32 -7.49 9.25 -15.49
CA HIS A 32 -7.01 10.36 -16.32
C HIS A 32 -7.59 10.30 -17.73
N CYS A 33 -7.61 9.11 -18.32
CA CYS A 33 -8.12 8.89 -19.68
C CYS A 33 -9.65 8.70 -19.74
N GLY A 34 -10.38 8.82 -18.63
CA GLY A 34 -11.82 8.53 -18.58
C GLY A 34 -12.16 7.07 -18.88
N GLY A 35 -11.26 6.15 -18.53
CA GLY A 35 -11.33 4.72 -18.81
C GLY A 35 -11.66 3.87 -17.59
N GLU A 36 -11.37 2.58 -17.66
CA GLU A 36 -11.70 1.56 -16.68
C GLU A 36 -10.44 0.97 -16.02
N PHE A 37 -10.50 0.76 -14.70
CA PHE A 37 -9.50 0.07 -13.89
C PHE A 37 -10.05 -1.28 -13.44
N LEU A 38 -9.48 -2.38 -13.92
CA LEU A 38 -9.95 -3.73 -13.66
C LEU A 38 -9.02 -4.45 -12.66
N LEU A 39 -9.57 -5.46 -11.98
CA LEU A 39 -8.83 -6.34 -11.07
C LEU A 39 -8.90 -7.79 -11.56
N ARG A 40 -7.74 -8.42 -11.74
CA ARG A 40 -7.60 -9.86 -11.96
C ARG A 40 -6.74 -10.49 -10.88
N ILE A 41 -7.23 -11.51 -10.23
CA ILE A 41 -6.48 -12.33 -9.27
C ILE A 41 -5.84 -13.50 -10.02
N GLU A 42 -4.50 -13.57 -10.02
CA GLU A 42 -3.73 -14.62 -10.69
C GLU A 42 -3.45 -15.78 -9.73
N ASP A 43 -4.48 -16.57 -9.47
CA ASP A 43 -4.57 -17.67 -8.49
C ASP A 43 -4.36 -19.07 -9.11
N THR A 44 -3.66 -19.16 -10.23
CA THR A 44 -3.40 -20.45 -10.90
C THR A 44 -2.44 -21.35 -10.14
N ASP A 45 -1.60 -20.81 -9.27
CA ASP A 45 -0.73 -21.56 -8.36
C ASP A 45 -1.49 -21.86 -7.06
N ARG A 46 -2.24 -22.96 -7.06
CA ARG A 46 -3.12 -23.34 -5.94
C ARG A 46 -2.40 -23.65 -4.63
N GLU A 47 -1.11 -24.05 -4.70
CA GLU A 47 -0.34 -24.36 -3.49
C GLU A 47 0.08 -23.10 -2.73
N ARG A 48 0.32 -22.00 -3.44
CA ARG A 48 0.75 -20.73 -2.86
C ARG A 48 -0.34 -19.68 -2.74
N SER A 49 -1.46 -19.85 -3.41
CA SER A 49 -2.60 -18.91 -3.36
C SER A 49 -3.48 -19.20 -2.17
N THR A 50 -3.83 -18.17 -1.39
CA THR A 50 -4.71 -18.29 -0.23
C THR A 50 -5.85 -17.27 -0.28
N ASP A 51 -6.98 -17.63 0.34
CA ASP A 51 -8.15 -16.74 0.44
C ASP A 51 -7.82 -15.50 1.30
N GLU A 52 -6.98 -15.66 2.34
CA GLU A 52 -6.53 -14.54 3.17
C GLU A 52 -5.72 -13.54 2.34
N ALA A 53 -4.81 -14.02 1.48
CA ALA A 53 -4.02 -13.13 0.63
C ALA A 53 -4.92 -12.40 -0.39
N THR A 54 -5.91 -13.11 -0.96
CA THR A 54 -6.90 -12.50 -1.86
C THR A 54 -7.71 -11.42 -1.15
N SER A 55 -8.25 -11.72 0.03
CA SER A 55 -9.00 -10.75 0.84
C SER A 55 -8.14 -9.56 1.25
N GLY A 56 -6.89 -9.79 1.65
CA GLY A 56 -5.94 -8.73 2.00
C GLY A 56 -5.58 -7.82 0.81
N ILE A 57 -5.52 -8.34 -0.41
CA ILE A 57 -5.35 -7.53 -1.63
C ILE A 57 -6.55 -6.61 -1.84
N ILE A 58 -7.77 -7.16 -1.78
CA ILE A 58 -9.01 -6.40 -1.95
C ILE A 58 -9.14 -5.32 -0.88
N GLU A 59 -8.96 -5.69 0.39
CA GLU A 59 -8.99 -4.76 1.52
C GLU A 59 -7.95 -3.64 1.39
N SER A 60 -6.76 -3.95 0.88
CA SER A 60 -5.72 -2.95 0.62
C SER A 60 -6.14 -1.93 -0.43
N LEU A 61 -6.75 -2.38 -1.53
CA LEU A 61 -7.25 -1.50 -2.59
C LEU A 61 -8.42 -0.64 -2.08
N ASP A 62 -9.35 -1.23 -1.33
CA ASP A 62 -10.49 -0.55 -0.74
C ASP A 62 -10.05 0.52 0.27
N TRP A 63 -9.07 0.18 1.15
CA TRP A 63 -8.48 1.14 2.09
C TRP A 63 -7.83 2.33 1.37
N LEU A 64 -7.12 2.06 0.26
CA LEU A 64 -6.49 3.11 -0.55
C LEU A 64 -7.50 3.87 -1.43
N GLY A 65 -8.77 3.45 -1.48
CA GLY A 65 -9.80 4.02 -2.34
C GLY A 65 -9.48 3.86 -3.83
N LEU A 66 -8.85 2.75 -4.22
CA LEU A 66 -8.58 2.39 -5.61
C LEU A 66 -9.74 1.54 -6.14
N GLU A 67 -10.88 2.19 -6.33
CA GLU A 67 -12.13 1.55 -6.77
C GLU A 67 -11.97 0.96 -8.17
N ARG A 68 -12.20 -0.35 -8.27
CA ARG A 68 -12.21 -1.10 -9.52
C ARG A 68 -13.55 -0.98 -10.23
N ASP A 69 -13.50 -1.11 -11.53
CA ASP A 69 -14.70 -1.24 -12.38
C ASP A 69 -14.98 -2.72 -12.65
N GLY A 70 -16.25 -3.09 -12.68
CA GLY A 70 -16.70 -4.44 -12.98
C GLY A 70 -16.34 -5.50 -11.93
N GLU A 71 -16.54 -6.76 -12.32
CA GLU A 71 -16.31 -7.92 -11.46
C GLU A 71 -14.82 -8.28 -11.40
N ILE A 72 -14.41 -8.90 -10.28
CA ILE A 72 -13.06 -9.46 -10.15
C ILE A 72 -12.93 -10.70 -11.02
N VAL A 73 -11.93 -10.74 -11.88
CA VAL A 73 -11.62 -11.93 -12.68
C VAL A 73 -10.65 -12.82 -11.91
N PHE A 74 -11.05 -14.06 -11.62
CA PHE A 74 -10.19 -15.08 -11.05
C PHE A 74 -9.61 -15.96 -12.16
N GLN A 75 -8.30 -16.00 -12.28
CA GLN A 75 -7.62 -16.70 -13.37
C GLN A 75 -7.83 -18.23 -13.30
N SER A 76 -7.96 -18.79 -12.09
CA SER A 76 -8.26 -20.21 -11.89
C SER A 76 -9.60 -20.66 -12.48
N THR A 77 -10.56 -19.76 -12.61
CA THR A 77 -11.87 -20.07 -13.22
C THR A 77 -11.82 -20.13 -14.74
N ARG A 78 -10.70 -19.70 -15.35
CA ARG A 78 -10.54 -19.54 -16.79
C ARG A 78 -9.64 -20.60 -17.46
N MET A 79 -9.24 -21.62 -16.70
CA MET A 79 -8.31 -22.67 -17.13
C MET A 79 -8.71 -23.33 -18.46
N GLU A 80 -10.01 -23.64 -18.64
CA GLU A 80 -10.49 -24.24 -19.89
C GLU A 80 -10.39 -23.28 -21.09
N ARG A 81 -10.63 -21.98 -20.87
CA ARG A 81 -10.44 -20.96 -21.91
C ARG A 81 -8.97 -20.87 -22.33
N HIS A 82 -8.04 -20.88 -21.37
CA HIS A 82 -6.60 -20.89 -21.66
C HIS A 82 -6.19 -22.14 -22.45
N ALA A 83 -6.67 -23.32 -22.03
CA ALA A 83 -6.39 -24.57 -22.72
C ALA A 83 -7.02 -24.59 -24.13
N ALA A 84 -8.20 -24.04 -24.32
CA ALA A 84 -8.85 -23.92 -25.63
C ALA A 84 -8.02 -23.06 -26.61
N VAL A 85 -7.47 -21.93 -26.15
CA VAL A 85 -6.58 -21.08 -26.97
C VAL A 85 -5.28 -21.81 -27.31
N ALA A 86 -4.67 -22.55 -26.37
CA ALA A 86 -3.46 -23.33 -26.65
C ALA A 86 -3.73 -24.42 -27.70
N ARG A 87 -4.89 -25.09 -27.63
CA ARG A 87 -5.31 -26.09 -28.63
C ARG A 87 -5.61 -25.46 -29.99
N SER A 88 -6.17 -24.23 -30.04
CA SER A 88 -6.39 -23.53 -31.31
C SER A 88 -5.06 -23.16 -31.99
N LEU A 89 -4.06 -22.70 -31.23
CA LEU A 89 -2.71 -22.46 -31.74
C LEU A 89 -2.05 -23.74 -32.28
N LEU A 90 -2.26 -24.88 -31.62
CA LEU A 90 -1.78 -26.17 -32.08
C LEU A 90 -2.46 -26.57 -33.42
N ALA A 91 -3.79 -26.46 -33.51
CA ALA A 91 -4.54 -26.78 -34.70
C ALA A 91 -4.20 -25.87 -35.90
N ALA A 92 -3.86 -24.58 -35.63
CA ALA A 92 -3.43 -23.62 -36.64
C ALA A 92 -1.93 -23.80 -37.06
N GLY A 93 -1.18 -24.73 -36.43
CA GLY A 93 0.23 -24.96 -36.72
C GLY A 93 1.18 -23.95 -36.12
N HIS A 94 0.68 -23.02 -35.27
CA HIS A 94 1.49 -22.05 -34.54
C HIS A 94 2.06 -22.59 -33.22
N ALA A 95 1.70 -23.82 -32.85
CA ALA A 95 2.23 -24.55 -31.72
C ALA A 95 2.49 -26.02 -32.10
N TYR A 96 3.13 -26.78 -31.24
CA TYR A 96 3.43 -28.19 -31.46
C TYR A 96 3.51 -28.96 -30.15
N HIS A 97 3.35 -30.27 -30.21
CA HIS A 97 3.57 -31.17 -29.10
C HIS A 97 5.04 -31.40 -28.85
N CYS A 98 5.44 -31.23 -27.59
CA CYS A 98 6.81 -31.48 -27.15
C CYS A 98 6.80 -32.62 -26.11
N TYR A 99 7.56 -33.66 -26.37
CA TYR A 99 7.64 -34.88 -25.55
C TYR A 99 8.92 -34.94 -24.71
N CYS A 100 9.69 -33.84 -24.60
CA CYS A 100 10.81 -33.78 -23.67
C CYS A 100 10.33 -33.91 -22.23
N THR A 101 10.95 -34.82 -21.48
CA THR A 101 10.61 -34.99 -20.07
C THR A 101 11.24 -33.90 -19.18
N PRO A 102 10.70 -33.66 -17.99
CA PRO A 102 11.29 -32.73 -17.04
C PRO A 102 12.75 -33.10 -16.70
N GLU A 103 13.05 -34.39 -16.60
CA GLU A 103 14.38 -34.92 -16.27
C GLU A 103 15.41 -34.62 -17.38
N GLU A 104 15.04 -34.86 -18.67
CA GLU A 104 15.89 -34.50 -19.81
C GLU A 104 16.20 -33.00 -19.82
N LEU A 105 15.17 -32.14 -19.65
CA LEU A 105 15.36 -30.70 -19.63
C LEU A 105 16.15 -30.21 -18.41
N ALA A 106 16.02 -30.89 -17.26
CA ALA A 106 16.80 -30.59 -16.06
C ALA A 106 18.29 -30.94 -16.27
N ALA A 107 18.60 -32.11 -16.86
CA ALA A 107 19.95 -32.50 -17.17
C ALA A 107 20.65 -31.53 -18.14
N GLU A 108 19.92 -31.06 -19.16
CA GLU A 108 20.44 -30.07 -20.11
C GLU A 108 20.71 -28.71 -19.46
N ARG A 109 19.83 -28.27 -18.57
CA ARG A 109 20.03 -27.03 -17.81
C ARG A 109 21.27 -27.11 -16.94
N GLU A 110 21.46 -28.24 -16.26
CA GLU A 110 22.63 -28.44 -15.42
C GLU A 110 23.92 -28.49 -16.24
N LEU A 111 23.92 -29.16 -17.40
CA LEU A 111 25.05 -29.15 -18.31
C LEU A 111 25.38 -27.73 -18.79
N ALA A 112 24.37 -26.97 -19.19
CA ALA A 112 24.55 -25.58 -19.59
C ALA A 112 25.10 -24.71 -18.45
N ARG A 113 24.65 -24.95 -17.21
CA ARG A 113 25.17 -24.28 -16.02
C ARG A 113 26.66 -24.57 -15.79
N LEU A 114 27.04 -25.83 -15.89
CA LEU A 114 28.45 -26.25 -15.77
C LEU A 114 29.32 -25.63 -16.86
N GLU A 115 28.81 -25.55 -18.08
CA GLU A 115 29.48 -24.93 -19.23
C GLU A 115 29.43 -23.39 -19.23
N LYS A 116 28.78 -22.77 -18.20
CA LYS A 116 28.55 -21.31 -18.08
C LYS A 116 27.87 -20.68 -19.30
N ARG A 117 27.03 -21.42 -20.01
CA ARG A 117 26.21 -20.93 -21.12
C ARG A 117 24.76 -20.75 -20.69
N ILE A 118 24.05 -19.82 -21.36
CA ILE A 118 22.62 -19.66 -21.17
C ILE A 118 21.90 -20.84 -21.80
N TRP A 119 21.11 -21.58 -20.99
CA TRP A 119 20.29 -22.67 -21.50
C TRP A 119 19.08 -22.12 -22.25
N ARG A 120 18.78 -22.71 -23.39
CA ARG A 120 17.56 -22.49 -24.16
C ARG A 120 17.09 -23.82 -24.70
N TYR A 121 15.75 -23.97 -24.76
CA TYR A 121 15.19 -25.16 -25.40
C TYR A 121 15.53 -25.15 -26.91
N ASP A 122 16.06 -26.24 -27.43
CA ASP A 122 16.60 -26.34 -28.79
C ASP A 122 15.53 -26.46 -29.88
N GLY A 123 14.27 -26.72 -29.49
CA GLY A 123 13.16 -26.90 -30.42
C GLY A 123 13.14 -28.26 -31.13
N ARG A 124 13.78 -29.29 -30.58
CA ARG A 124 13.94 -30.61 -31.19
C ARG A 124 12.64 -31.29 -31.62
N TRP A 125 11.50 -30.92 -30.99
CA TRP A 125 10.16 -31.44 -31.33
C TRP A 125 9.38 -30.54 -32.31
N ARG A 126 9.89 -29.37 -32.66
CA ARG A 126 9.19 -28.34 -33.43
C ARG A 126 8.72 -28.84 -34.80
N ASP A 127 9.56 -29.60 -35.48
CA ASP A 127 9.36 -30.05 -36.87
C ASP A 127 9.44 -31.57 -36.98
N ARG A 128 9.42 -32.32 -35.87
CA ARG A 128 9.39 -33.77 -35.85
C ARG A 128 8.00 -34.30 -36.18
N ASP A 129 7.98 -35.47 -36.80
CA ASP A 129 6.74 -36.20 -37.06
C ASP A 129 6.11 -36.64 -35.71
N PRO A 130 4.81 -36.37 -35.48
CA PRO A 130 4.12 -36.83 -34.28
C PRO A 130 4.18 -38.33 -34.05
N SER A 131 4.38 -39.14 -35.13
CA SER A 131 4.55 -40.61 -35.03
C SER A 131 5.80 -41.03 -34.32
N GLU A 132 6.81 -40.15 -34.16
CA GLU A 132 8.05 -40.40 -33.40
C GLU A 132 7.84 -40.22 -31.88
N ALA A 133 6.62 -39.91 -31.44
CA ALA A 133 6.30 -39.67 -30.04
C ALA A 133 6.62 -40.90 -29.19
N PRO A 134 7.36 -40.75 -28.07
CA PRO A 134 7.66 -41.84 -27.18
C PRO A 134 6.38 -42.35 -26.49
N SER A 135 6.26 -43.69 -26.40
CA SER A 135 5.09 -44.28 -25.74
C SER A 135 5.02 -43.90 -24.27
N GLY A 136 3.83 -43.53 -23.79
CA GLY A 136 3.58 -43.24 -22.37
C GLY A 136 4.01 -41.85 -21.89
N VAL A 137 4.48 -40.96 -22.77
CA VAL A 137 4.79 -39.57 -22.43
C VAL A 137 3.67 -38.67 -22.85
N ASN A 138 3.04 -37.96 -21.89
CA ASN A 138 2.06 -36.93 -22.18
C ASN A 138 2.79 -35.64 -22.62
N PRO A 139 2.48 -35.10 -23.81
CA PRO A 139 3.17 -33.92 -24.31
C PRO A 139 2.74 -32.65 -23.61
N VAL A 140 3.64 -31.68 -23.61
CA VAL A 140 3.29 -30.28 -23.40
C VAL A 140 3.05 -29.62 -24.76
N ILE A 141 2.30 -28.50 -24.79
CA ILE A 141 2.15 -27.68 -26.00
C ILE A 141 3.15 -26.52 -25.89
N ARG A 142 4.01 -26.37 -26.93
CA ARG A 142 4.92 -25.23 -27.08
C ARG A 142 4.52 -24.34 -28.24
N LEU A 143 4.66 -23.03 -28.02
CA LEU A 143 4.46 -22.03 -29.06
C LEU A 143 5.67 -22.05 -30.03
N LYS A 144 5.38 -21.97 -31.34
CA LYS A 144 6.42 -21.73 -32.35
C LYS A 144 6.79 -20.27 -32.38
N THR A 145 7.87 -19.86 -31.70
CA THR A 145 8.36 -18.49 -31.72
C THR A 145 9.06 -18.16 -33.02
N GLN A 146 9.04 -16.87 -33.39
CA GLN A 146 9.85 -16.39 -34.52
C GLN A 146 11.35 -16.48 -34.17
N ARG A 147 12.16 -17.08 -35.03
CA ARG A 147 13.59 -17.34 -34.78
C ARG A 147 14.50 -16.28 -35.39
N GLU A 148 14.10 -15.71 -36.53
CA GLU A 148 14.91 -14.73 -37.25
C GLU A 148 14.48 -13.30 -36.98
N GLY A 149 15.41 -12.36 -37.13
CA GLY A 149 15.16 -10.95 -36.93
C GLY A 149 15.14 -10.53 -35.46
N GLU A 150 14.44 -9.44 -35.18
CA GLU A 150 14.29 -8.89 -33.83
C GLU A 150 12.83 -8.60 -33.51
N THR A 151 12.47 -8.66 -32.23
CA THR A 151 11.22 -8.16 -31.70
C THR A 151 11.48 -6.81 -31.04
N VAL A 152 10.73 -5.77 -31.46
CA VAL A 152 10.80 -4.43 -30.90
C VAL A 152 9.54 -4.19 -30.07
N LEU A 153 9.72 -3.67 -28.88
CA LEU A 153 8.67 -3.20 -27.99
C LEU A 153 8.81 -1.69 -27.82
N GLU A 154 7.79 -0.95 -28.21
CA GLU A 154 7.68 0.48 -27.91
C GLU A 154 7.03 0.65 -26.54
N ASP A 155 7.86 0.70 -25.51
CA ASP A 155 7.40 0.82 -24.12
C ASP A 155 7.19 2.30 -23.75
N LEU A 156 6.06 2.61 -23.12
CA LEU A 156 5.69 3.99 -22.77
C LEU A 156 6.62 4.64 -21.73
N VAL A 157 7.26 3.82 -20.89
CA VAL A 157 8.19 4.29 -19.84
C VAL A 157 9.64 4.06 -20.27
N GLN A 158 9.98 2.81 -20.68
CA GLN A 158 11.36 2.45 -21.01
C GLN A 158 11.81 2.92 -22.38
N GLY A 159 10.85 3.29 -23.26
CA GLY A 159 11.12 3.58 -24.66
C GLY A 159 11.34 2.32 -25.50
N PRO A 160 11.96 2.40 -26.68
CA PRO A 160 12.13 1.25 -27.55
C PRO A 160 13.13 0.25 -26.97
N VAL A 161 12.65 -0.98 -26.72
CA VAL A 161 13.46 -2.12 -26.26
C VAL A 161 13.48 -3.18 -27.35
N ARG A 162 14.65 -3.74 -27.65
CA ARG A 162 14.87 -4.70 -28.73
C ARG A 162 15.45 -6.00 -28.19
N VAL A 163 14.96 -7.13 -28.68
CA VAL A 163 15.49 -8.46 -28.39
C VAL A 163 15.60 -9.24 -29.67
N ALA A 164 16.77 -9.82 -29.92
CA ALA A 164 16.94 -10.71 -31.05
C ALA A 164 16.07 -11.97 -30.88
N ASN A 165 15.32 -12.35 -31.91
CA ASN A 165 14.40 -13.48 -31.82
C ASN A 165 15.14 -14.80 -31.53
N ALA A 166 16.39 -14.93 -31.95
CA ALA A 166 17.27 -16.06 -31.61
C ALA A 166 17.56 -16.19 -30.10
N GLU A 167 17.27 -15.16 -29.31
CA GLU A 167 17.40 -15.21 -27.86
C GLU A 167 16.16 -15.79 -27.15
N MET A 168 15.05 -15.94 -27.89
CA MET A 168 13.82 -16.52 -27.39
C MET A 168 13.74 -18.00 -27.74
N ASP A 169 13.31 -18.82 -26.81
CA ASP A 169 13.00 -20.23 -27.02
C ASP A 169 11.50 -20.47 -27.15
N ASP A 170 11.13 -21.61 -27.74
CA ASP A 170 9.74 -22.03 -27.86
C ASP A 170 9.18 -22.36 -26.48
N MET A 171 8.43 -21.40 -25.89
CA MET A 171 7.90 -21.54 -24.54
C MET A 171 6.75 -22.54 -24.46
N ILE A 172 6.64 -23.24 -23.33
CA ILE A 172 5.45 -24.02 -23.00
C ILE A 172 4.29 -23.07 -22.77
N ILE A 173 3.14 -23.32 -23.45
CA ILE A 173 1.88 -22.57 -23.25
C ILE A 173 0.85 -23.40 -22.48
N LEU A 174 0.91 -24.76 -22.62
CA LEU A 174 0.06 -25.68 -21.86
C LEU A 174 0.90 -26.85 -21.38
N ARG A 175 0.81 -27.18 -20.09
CA ARG A 175 1.50 -28.32 -19.48
C ARG A 175 0.79 -29.64 -19.81
N SER A 176 1.45 -30.75 -19.54
CA SER A 176 0.94 -32.11 -19.77
C SER A 176 -0.27 -32.46 -18.89
N ASP A 177 -0.47 -31.78 -17.79
CA ASP A 177 -1.64 -31.88 -16.91
C ASP A 177 -2.82 -31.00 -17.35
N GLY A 178 -2.67 -30.25 -18.45
CA GLY A 178 -3.67 -29.34 -18.98
C GLY A 178 -3.66 -27.94 -18.34
N THR A 179 -2.71 -27.64 -17.43
CA THR A 179 -2.60 -26.32 -16.82
C THR A 179 -1.86 -25.34 -17.74
N PRO A 180 -2.29 -24.08 -17.89
CA PRO A 180 -1.61 -23.08 -18.69
C PRO A 180 -0.34 -22.58 -17.97
N THR A 181 0.58 -22.00 -18.74
CA THR A 181 1.71 -21.27 -18.16
C THR A 181 1.36 -19.78 -18.02
N TYR A 182 2.05 -19.09 -17.12
CA TYR A 182 1.87 -17.67 -16.82
C TYR A 182 1.81 -16.79 -18.07
N ASN A 183 2.81 -16.85 -18.95
CA ASN A 183 2.87 -15.98 -20.13
C ASN A 183 1.74 -16.19 -21.11
N HIS A 184 1.15 -17.40 -21.12
CA HIS A 184 0.00 -17.70 -21.97
C HIS A 184 -1.32 -17.21 -21.33
N SER A 185 -1.57 -17.57 -20.08
CA SER A 185 -2.81 -17.19 -19.37
C SER A 185 -3.00 -15.68 -19.28
N VAL A 186 -1.94 -14.93 -18.98
CA VAL A 186 -1.99 -13.46 -18.91
C VAL A 186 -2.43 -12.84 -20.23
N VAL A 187 -1.88 -13.32 -21.37
CA VAL A 187 -2.24 -12.80 -22.69
C VAL A 187 -3.70 -13.09 -23.04
N VAL A 188 -4.15 -14.32 -22.78
CA VAL A 188 -5.56 -14.70 -23.06
C VAL A 188 -6.51 -13.84 -22.23
N ASP A 189 -6.19 -13.64 -20.95
CA ASP A 189 -7.05 -12.85 -20.07
C ASP A 189 -7.00 -11.35 -20.41
N ASP A 190 -5.83 -10.80 -20.70
CA ASP A 190 -5.70 -9.39 -21.12
C ASP A 190 -6.50 -9.13 -22.41
N HIS A 191 -6.46 -10.07 -23.38
CA HIS A 191 -7.26 -10.00 -24.61
C HIS A 191 -8.77 -10.06 -24.31
N ASP A 192 -9.22 -11.08 -23.58
CA ASP A 192 -10.65 -11.29 -23.30
C ASP A 192 -11.24 -10.19 -22.41
N MET A 193 -10.45 -9.59 -21.51
CA MET A 193 -10.82 -8.43 -20.71
C MET A 193 -10.77 -7.11 -21.49
N GLY A 194 -10.29 -7.13 -22.74
CA GLY A 194 -10.13 -5.93 -23.57
C GLY A 194 -9.13 -4.93 -23.01
N ILE A 195 -8.05 -5.41 -22.38
CA ILE A 195 -7.00 -4.55 -21.83
C ILE A 195 -6.28 -3.83 -22.96
N THR A 196 -6.25 -2.50 -22.86
CA THR A 196 -5.59 -1.63 -23.86
C THR A 196 -4.20 -1.19 -23.42
N HIS A 197 -3.95 -1.16 -22.10
CA HIS A 197 -2.68 -0.75 -21.52
C HIS A 197 -2.25 -1.70 -20.40
N VAL A 198 -1.04 -2.26 -20.55
CA VAL A 198 -0.42 -3.16 -19.58
C VAL A 198 0.65 -2.38 -18.81
N ILE A 199 0.28 -1.87 -17.62
CA ILE A 199 1.18 -1.14 -16.73
C ILE A 199 1.60 -2.09 -15.60
N ARG A 200 2.91 -2.35 -15.44
CA ARG A 200 3.45 -3.31 -14.45
C ARG A 200 4.92 -3.06 -14.13
N GLY A 201 5.49 -3.77 -13.18
CA GLY A 201 6.92 -3.67 -12.84
C GLY A 201 7.85 -4.08 -14.00
N ASP A 202 9.02 -3.47 -14.08
CA ASP A 202 10.02 -3.71 -15.12
C ASP A 202 10.69 -5.09 -15.01
N ASP A 203 10.52 -5.80 -13.90
CA ASP A 203 10.90 -7.21 -13.74
C ASP A 203 10.08 -8.14 -14.67
N HIS A 204 8.98 -7.67 -15.23
CA HIS A 204 8.19 -8.37 -16.25
C HIS A 204 8.57 -8.02 -17.70
N LEU A 205 9.53 -7.14 -17.94
CA LEU A 205 9.90 -6.68 -19.29
C LEU A 205 10.29 -7.85 -20.22
N THR A 206 11.09 -8.78 -19.73
CA THR A 206 11.49 -9.97 -20.51
C THR A 206 10.31 -10.91 -20.82
N ASN A 207 9.30 -10.97 -19.95
CA ASN A 207 8.08 -11.74 -20.19
C ASN A 207 7.27 -11.16 -21.35
N THR A 208 7.31 -9.84 -21.53
CA THR A 208 6.56 -9.16 -22.60
C THR A 208 6.96 -9.68 -23.97
N PHE A 209 8.23 -9.90 -24.24
CA PHE A 209 8.68 -10.42 -25.53
C PHE A 209 8.13 -11.82 -25.85
N ARG A 210 7.98 -12.68 -24.83
CA ARG A 210 7.32 -13.98 -24.94
C ARG A 210 5.81 -13.83 -25.15
N GLN A 211 5.18 -12.91 -24.44
CA GLN A 211 3.76 -12.62 -24.55
C GLN A 211 3.40 -12.04 -25.93
N LEU A 212 4.24 -11.18 -26.52
CA LEU A 212 4.08 -10.66 -27.87
C LEU A 212 4.02 -11.78 -28.91
N GLN A 213 4.71 -12.91 -28.72
CA GLN A 213 4.64 -14.05 -29.64
C GLN A 213 3.25 -14.72 -29.61
N VAL A 214 2.57 -14.75 -28.46
CA VAL A 214 1.20 -15.28 -28.36
C VAL A 214 0.22 -14.35 -29.08
N TYR A 215 0.30 -13.04 -28.82
CA TYR A 215 -0.54 -12.05 -29.51
C TYR A 215 -0.41 -12.17 -31.04
N ARG A 216 0.83 -12.27 -31.53
CA ARG A 216 1.10 -12.41 -32.97
C ARG A 216 0.56 -13.70 -33.56
N ALA A 217 0.77 -14.84 -32.84
CA ALA A 217 0.28 -16.14 -33.29
C ALA A 217 -1.25 -16.25 -33.33
N MET A 218 -1.92 -15.46 -32.47
CA MET A 218 -3.38 -15.35 -32.42
C MET A 218 -3.93 -14.24 -33.30
N GLU A 219 -3.07 -13.43 -33.95
CA GLU A 219 -3.46 -12.24 -34.72
C GLU A 219 -4.29 -11.24 -33.88
N TRP A 220 -4.05 -11.17 -32.58
CA TRP A 220 -4.71 -10.26 -31.67
C TRP A 220 -4.07 -8.88 -31.67
N GLU A 221 -4.90 -7.83 -31.47
CA GLU A 221 -4.40 -6.47 -31.30
C GLU A 221 -3.53 -6.38 -30.04
N LEU A 222 -2.36 -5.73 -30.20
CA LEU A 222 -1.41 -5.55 -29.11
C LEU A 222 -1.88 -4.43 -28.17
N PRO A 223 -1.89 -4.64 -26.84
CA PRO A 223 -2.00 -3.54 -25.90
C PRO A 223 -0.73 -2.68 -25.92
N ARG A 224 -0.83 -1.45 -25.45
CA ARG A 224 0.36 -0.65 -25.14
C ARG A 224 0.97 -1.11 -23.82
N PHE A 225 2.29 -1.10 -23.73
CA PHE A 225 3.02 -1.55 -22.55
C PHE A 225 3.72 -0.39 -21.85
N ALA A 226 3.75 -0.45 -20.53
CA ALA A 226 4.47 0.48 -19.68
C ALA A 226 5.13 -0.27 -18.52
N HIS A 227 6.44 -0.38 -18.52
CA HIS A 227 7.19 -1.06 -17.48
C HIS A 227 7.79 -0.03 -16.51
N ILE A 228 7.17 0.07 -15.33
CA ILE A 228 7.57 1.00 -14.28
C ILE A 228 8.73 0.40 -13.47
N PRO A 229 9.80 1.19 -13.16
CA PRO A 229 10.95 0.68 -12.42
C PRO A 229 10.56 0.23 -11.02
N LEU A 230 11.27 -0.76 -10.48
CA LEU A 230 11.06 -1.24 -9.12
C LEU A 230 11.39 -0.16 -8.08
N ILE A 231 10.81 -0.31 -6.87
CA ILE A 231 11.20 0.47 -5.71
C ILE A 231 12.40 -0.21 -5.05
N HIS A 232 13.43 0.56 -4.76
CA HIS A 232 14.62 0.10 -4.07
C HIS A 232 14.61 0.52 -2.60
N GLY A 233 15.34 -0.23 -1.78
CA GLY A 233 15.64 0.14 -0.40
C GLY A 233 16.62 1.31 -0.31
N PRO A 234 16.88 1.82 0.90
CA PRO A 234 17.84 2.88 1.13
C PRO A 234 19.25 2.54 0.64
N ASP A 235 19.62 1.26 0.63
CA ASP A 235 20.89 0.73 0.17
C ASP A 235 21.01 0.61 -1.37
N GLY A 236 19.93 0.94 -2.10
CA GLY A 236 19.88 0.85 -3.55
C GLY A 236 19.63 -0.55 -4.13
N THR A 237 19.37 -1.56 -3.28
CA THR A 237 18.96 -2.90 -3.72
C THR A 237 17.42 -2.99 -3.79
N LYS A 238 16.89 -4.02 -4.51
CA LYS A 238 15.44 -4.24 -4.58
C LYS A 238 14.85 -4.26 -3.16
N LEU A 239 13.78 -3.49 -2.95
CA LEU A 239 13.11 -3.40 -1.66
C LEU A 239 12.66 -4.80 -1.19
N SER A 240 12.96 -5.13 0.06
CA SER A 240 12.67 -6.42 0.66
C SER A 240 12.36 -6.30 2.15
N LYS A 241 11.85 -7.35 2.78
CA LYS A 241 11.54 -7.38 4.23
C LYS A 241 12.69 -6.91 5.13
N ARG A 242 13.95 -7.17 4.77
CA ARG A 242 15.13 -6.71 5.54
C ARG A 242 15.30 -5.19 5.58
N HIS A 243 14.63 -4.45 4.70
CA HIS A 243 14.64 -2.99 4.64
C HIS A 243 13.44 -2.38 5.35
N GLY A 244 12.67 -3.16 6.13
CA GLY A 244 11.42 -2.70 6.72
C GLY A 244 10.32 -2.47 5.67
N ALA A 245 10.39 -3.18 4.53
CA ALA A 245 9.33 -3.10 3.53
C ALA A 245 8.03 -3.63 4.13
N GLN A 246 7.08 -2.73 4.27
CA GLN A 246 5.78 -3.03 4.83
C GLN A 246 4.79 -3.42 3.74
N PHE A 247 3.80 -4.16 4.14
CA PHE A 247 2.61 -4.43 3.35
C PHE A 247 1.60 -3.30 3.48
N ALA A 248 0.69 -3.19 2.53
CA ALA A 248 -0.27 -2.09 2.49
C ALA A 248 -1.04 -1.90 3.80
N LEU A 249 -1.56 -2.98 4.37
CA LEU A 249 -2.36 -2.92 5.60
C LEU A 249 -1.53 -2.63 6.85
N GLU A 250 -0.23 -2.95 6.87
CA GLU A 250 0.66 -2.56 7.95
C GLU A 250 0.79 -1.03 8.08
N PHE A 251 0.80 -0.30 6.95
CA PHE A 251 0.76 1.16 6.99
C PHE A 251 -0.54 1.70 7.61
N ARG A 252 -1.68 1.08 7.30
CA ARG A 252 -2.95 1.41 7.95
C ARG A 252 -2.88 1.17 9.45
N ASP A 253 -2.38 0.02 9.85
CA ASP A 253 -2.30 -0.39 11.26
C ASP A 253 -1.32 0.49 12.04
N ASP A 254 -0.21 0.91 11.43
CA ASP A 254 0.72 1.91 11.97
C ASP A 254 0.14 3.34 12.00
N GLY A 255 -1.01 3.56 11.37
CA GLY A 255 -1.75 4.81 11.41
C GLY A 255 -1.37 5.82 10.34
N PHE A 256 -0.91 5.35 9.18
CA PHE A 256 -0.81 6.19 8.00
C PHE A 256 -2.18 6.41 7.36
N LEU A 257 -2.39 7.61 6.84
CA LEU A 257 -3.57 7.93 6.05
C LEU A 257 -3.40 7.42 4.60
N PRO A 258 -4.46 6.86 3.98
CA PRO A 258 -4.36 6.32 2.63
C PRO A 258 -3.95 7.38 1.58
N GLU A 259 -4.34 8.64 1.78
CA GLU A 259 -3.96 9.76 0.93
C GLU A 259 -2.45 10.03 0.99
N ALA A 260 -1.86 9.97 2.19
CA ALA A 260 -0.43 10.18 2.38
C ALA A 260 0.38 9.05 1.73
N VAL A 261 -0.05 7.80 1.88
CA VAL A 261 0.59 6.64 1.25
C VAL A 261 0.47 6.73 -0.27
N SER A 262 -0.71 7.04 -0.81
CA SER A 262 -0.94 7.20 -2.25
C SER A 262 -0.08 8.32 -2.84
N ASN A 263 -0.03 9.50 -2.20
CA ASN A 263 0.80 10.61 -2.65
C ASN A 263 2.29 10.26 -2.60
N TYR A 264 2.74 9.61 -1.53
CA TYR A 264 4.14 9.20 -1.42
C TYR A 264 4.53 8.22 -2.52
N LEU A 265 3.68 7.20 -2.78
CA LEU A 265 3.91 6.21 -3.83
C LEU A 265 3.87 6.81 -5.23
N LEU A 266 2.99 7.76 -5.48
CA LEU A 266 2.97 8.53 -6.72
C LEU A 266 4.32 9.21 -6.96
N ARG A 267 4.85 9.89 -5.95
CA ARG A 267 6.15 10.58 -5.99
C ARG A 267 7.36 9.61 -6.12
N LEU A 268 7.18 8.34 -5.84
CA LEU A 268 8.18 7.30 -6.12
C LEU A 268 8.14 6.86 -7.59
N GLY A 269 8.51 7.75 -8.47
CA GLY A 269 8.64 7.48 -9.91
C GLY A 269 7.91 8.46 -10.82
N TRP A 270 7.09 9.37 -10.27
CA TRP A 270 6.43 10.42 -11.03
C TRP A 270 6.51 11.77 -10.30
N SER A 271 6.59 12.85 -11.05
CA SER A 271 6.57 14.22 -10.51
C SER A 271 5.99 15.20 -11.54
N HIS A 272 5.40 16.27 -11.03
CA HIS A 272 4.89 17.37 -11.85
C HIS A 272 5.36 18.70 -11.25
N GLY A 273 6.36 19.33 -11.86
CA GLY A 273 7.01 20.53 -11.32
C GLY A 273 7.46 20.31 -9.88
N ASP A 274 7.19 21.30 -9.01
CA ASP A 274 7.57 21.31 -7.60
C ASP A 274 6.44 20.80 -6.66
N LEU A 275 5.38 20.18 -7.21
CA LEU A 275 4.28 19.67 -6.41
C LEU A 275 4.74 18.51 -5.51
N GLU A 276 4.67 18.69 -4.20
CA GLU A 276 4.97 17.64 -3.22
C GLU A 276 3.71 17.01 -2.64
N ILE A 277 2.67 17.80 -2.43
CA ILE A 277 1.37 17.34 -1.94
C ILE A 277 0.39 17.42 -3.10
N VAL A 278 -0.11 16.26 -3.49
CA VAL A 278 -0.98 16.11 -4.65
C VAL A 278 -2.24 15.38 -4.21
N ALA A 279 -3.36 16.10 -4.18
CA ALA A 279 -4.66 15.49 -3.92
C ALA A 279 -5.02 14.48 -5.01
N ARG A 280 -5.89 13.51 -4.71
CA ARG A 280 -6.24 12.45 -5.65
C ARG A 280 -6.80 12.97 -6.96
N GLU A 281 -7.71 13.91 -6.91
CA GLU A 281 -8.35 14.52 -8.07
C GLU A 281 -7.34 15.26 -8.94
N GLU A 282 -6.38 15.90 -8.30
CA GLU A 282 -5.27 16.57 -8.99
C GLU A 282 -4.30 15.54 -9.59
N ALA A 283 -4.00 14.46 -8.87
CA ALA A 283 -3.20 13.35 -9.39
C ALA A 283 -3.85 12.74 -10.64
N ILE A 284 -5.16 12.46 -10.61
CA ILE A 284 -5.91 11.95 -11.78
C ILE A 284 -5.81 12.94 -12.95
N ARG A 285 -5.94 14.23 -12.70
CA ARG A 285 -5.91 15.25 -13.75
C ARG A 285 -4.53 15.39 -14.41
N LEU A 286 -3.45 15.20 -13.65
CA LEU A 286 -2.08 15.48 -14.07
C LEU A 286 -1.28 14.24 -14.49
N PHE A 287 -1.69 13.07 -14.04
CA PHE A 287 -0.90 11.84 -14.24
C PHE A 287 -0.91 11.40 -15.71
N ASP A 288 0.28 11.33 -16.31
CA ASP A 288 0.46 10.57 -17.54
C ASP A 288 1.55 9.51 -17.33
N ILE A 289 1.34 8.33 -17.91
CA ILE A 289 2.27 7.20 -17.78
C ILE A 289 3.62 7.46 -18.47
N VAL A 290 3.63 8.31 -19.50
CA VAL A 290 4.87 8.69 -20.22
C VAL A 290 5.80 9.59 -19.41
N ASP A 291 5.26 10.23 -18.36
CA ASP A 291 6.03 11.08 -17.44
C ASP A 291 6.67 10.29 -16.29
N VAL A 292 6.44 8.97 -16.24
CA VAL A 292 7.07 8.11 -15.23
C VAL A 292 8.57 8.00 -15.51
N ASN A 293 9.36 8.25 -14.46
CA ASN A 293 10.82 8.16 -14.53
C ASN A 293 11.28 6.72 -14.83
N ARG A 294 12.32 6.59 -15.66
CA ARG A 294 12.93 5.29 -16.00
C ARG A 294 13.82 4.71 -14.89
N GLY A 295 14.28 5.57 -14.00
CA GLY A 295 15.18 5.18 -12.91
C GLY A 295 14.41 4.65 -11.68
N ALA A 296 14.98 3.66 -11.01
CA ALA A 296 14.42 3.15 -9.76
C ALA A 296 14.42 4.22 -8.66
N SER A 297 13.30 4.35 -7.97
CA SER A 297 13.15 5.24 -6.81
C SER A 297 13.55 4.53 -5.53
N ARG A 298 14.03 5.28 -4.52
CA ARG A 298 14.41 4.74 -3.22
C ARG A 298 13.36 5.08 -2.17
N MET A 299 13.03 4.09 -1.35
CA MET A 299 12.14 4.26 -0.21
C MET A 299 12.82 5.10 0.88
N ASP A 300 12.13 6.15 1.35
CA ASP A 300 12.49 6.97 2.51
C ASP A 300 11.29 7.03 3.46
N TYR A 301 11.38 6.24 4.52
CA TYR A 301 10.32 6.14 5.53
C TYR A 301 10.11 7.45 6.29
N ASN A 302 11.18 8.20 6.57
CA ASN A 302 11.06 9.49 7.28
C ASN A 302 10.30 10.52 6.43
N LYS A 303 10.54 10.52 5.11
CA LYS A 303 9.82 11.39 4.19
C LYS A 303 8.33 11.03 4.17
N LEU A 304 7.98 9.74 4.11
CA LEU A 304 6.60 9.27 4.20
C LEU A 304 5.95 9.69 5.53
N LEU A 305 6.65 9.49 6.66
CA LEU A 305 6.16 9.85 7.98
C LEU A 305 5.89 11.37 8.12
N ASN A 306 6.79 12.19 7.58
CA ASN A 306 6.60 13.64 7.58
C ASN A 306 5.42 14.06 6.70
N LEU A 307 5.28 13.44 5.53
CA LEU A 307 4.15 13.68 4.63
C LEU A 307 2.82 13.29 5.30
N ASN A 308 2.78 12.16 5.99
CA ASN A 308 1.59 11.73 6.73
C ASN A 308 1.18 12.75 7.80
N GLY A 309 2.15 13.32 8.53
CA GLY A 309 1.89 14.40 9.47
C GLY A 309 1.28 15.66 8.82
N VAL A 310 1.65 15.96 7.57
CA VAL A 310 1.02 17.06 6.82
C VAL A 310 -0.44 16.73 6.52
N TYR A 311 -0.73 15.52 6.03
CA TYR A 311 -2.10 15.09 5.75
C TYR A 311 -2.97 15.02 7.02
N ILE A 312 -2.43 14.58 8.16
CA ILE A 312 -3.14 14.60 9.45
C ILE A 312 -3.53 16.03 9.84
N ARG A 313 -2.63 17.01 9.72
CA ARG A 313 -2.96 18.42 10.02
C ARG A 313 -4.04 19.00 9.12
N GLN A 314 -4.10 18.58 7.87
CA GLN A 314 -5.09 19.03 6.89
C GLN A 314 -6.42 18.26 6.95
N ALA A 315 -6.42 17.08 7.57
CA ALA A 315 -7.60 16.22 7.62
C ALA A 315 -8.72 16.84 8.47
N ASP A 316 -9.94 16.48 8.13
CA ASP A 316 -11.15 16.89 8.85
C ASP A 316 -11.15 16.35 10.29
N ASP A 317 -11.51 17.22 11.25
CA ASP A 317 -11.47 16.91 12.67
C ASP A 317 -12.50 15.84 13.08
N ASP A 318 -13.66 15.79 12.43
CA ASP A 318 -14.67 14.76 12.69
C ASP A 318 -14.22 13.39 12.22
N ARG A 319 -13.60 13.32 11.02
CA ARG A 319 -12.97 12.10 10.52
C ARG A 319 -11.87 11.61 11.46
N LEU A 320 -10.93 12.50 11.84
CA LEU A 320 -9.85 12.11 12.76
C LEU A 320 -10.38 11.67 14.13
N THR A 321 -11.46 12.29 14.61
CA THR A 321 -12.11 11.91 15.86
C THR A 321 -12.64 10.48 15.77
N LYS A 322 -13.29 10.12 14.67
CA LYS A 322 -13.77 8.75 14.43
C LYS A 322 -12.62 7.75 14.39
N ASP A 323 -11.58 8.04 13.61
CA ASP A 323 -10.40 7.16 13.46
C ASP A 323 -9.68 6.95 14.79
N VAL A 324 -9.55 8.00 15.61
CA VAL A 324 -8.97 7.96 16.96
C VAL A 324 -9.82 7.12 17.91
N LEU A 325 -11.14 7.32 17.90
CA LEU A 325 -12.06 6.55 18.75
C LEU A 325 -12.03 5.07 18.41
N GLU A 326 -12.02 4.70 17.14
CA GLU A 326 -11.92 3.31 16.71
C GLU A 326 -10.64 2.65 17.27
N ARG A 327 -9.49 3.34 17.15
CA ARG A 327 -8.22 2.86 17.69
C ARG A 327 -8.21 2.79 19.23
N LEU A 328 -8.84 3.72 19.92
CA LEU A 328 -8.94 3.70 21.38
C LEU A 328 -9.90 2.61 21.86
N SER A 329 -10.98 2.35 21.13
CA SER A 329 -11.98 1.32 21.47
C SER A 329 -11.43 -0.11 21.37
N SER A 330 -10.42 -0.33 20.52
CA SER A 330 -9.74 -1.62 20.41
C SER A 330 -8.81 -1.93 21.60
N ARG A 331 -8.55 -0.95 22.47
CA ARG A 331 -7.67 -1.10 23.63
C ARG A 331 -8.42 -1.58 24.85
N SER A 332 -8.00 -2.71 25.41
CA SER A 332 -8.63 -3.33 26.59
C SER A 332 -8.45 -2.56 27.91
N ASP A 333 -7.47 -1.62 27.95
CA ASP A 333 -7.18 -0.79 29.13
C ASP A 333 -8.01 0.50 29.20
N LEU A 334 -8.89 0.74 28.21
CA LEU A 334 -9.70 1.94 28.12
C LEU A 334 -11.21 1.61 28.12
N SER A 335 -12.00 2.52 28.71
CA SER A 335 -13.45 2.51 28.64
C SER A 335 -13.94 3.79 27.98
N ILE A 336 -14.57 3.67 26.83
CA ILE A 336 -15.04 4.81 26.05
C ILE A 336 -16.41 5.23 26.56
N GLY A 337 -16.47 6.36 27.26
CA GLY A 337 -17.72 6.97 27.70
C GLY A 337 -18.41 7.79 26.61
N ASP A 338 -19.67 8.16 26.83
CA ASP A 338 -20.52 8.89 25.87
C ASP A 338 -19.93 10.25 25.44
N ASP A 339 -19.21 10.93 26.34
CA ASP A 339 -18.59 12.23 26.09
C ASP A 339 -17.23 12.16 25.33
N ALA A 340 -16.70 10.96 25.11
CA ALA A 340 -15.36 10.76 24.55
C ALA A 340 -15.21 11.46 23.19
N ALA A 341 -16.16 11.29 22.30
CA ALA A 341 -16.16 11.91 20.97
C ALA A 341 -16.09 13.45 21.06
N ALA A 342 -16.92 14.04 21.90
CA ALA A 342 -16.98 15.49 22.07
C ALA A 342 -15.65 16.05 22.63
N ARG A 343 -15.07 15.36 23.63
CA ARG A 343 -13.79 15.75 24.24
C ARG A 343 -12.64 15.68 23.23
N ILE A 344 -12.53 14.57 22.48
CA ILE A 344 -11.51 14.38 21.46
C ILE A 344 -11.66 15.41 20.36
N ARG A 345 -12.89 15.61 19.84
CA ARG A 345 -13.17 16.59 18.80
C ARG A 345 -12.79 18.01 19.22
N THR A 346 -13.14 18.40 20.44
CA THR A 346 -12.80 19.74 20.98
C THR A 346 -11.29 19.98 21.00
N LEU A 347 -10.49 18.96 21.31
CA LEU A 347 -9.04 19.09 21.42
C LEU A 347 -8.31 18.71 20.13
N MET A 348 -9.00 18.18 19.12
CA MET A 348 -8.40 17.68 17.87
C MET A 348 -7.50 18.69 17.18
N PRO A 349 -7.88 19.99 17.00
CA PRO A 349 -7.01 20.96 16.36
C PRO A 349 -5.63 21.08 17.02
N ALA A 350 -5.57 20.93 18.35
CA ALA A 350 -4.29 21.02 19.09
C ALA A 350 -3.53 19.66 19.13
N LEU A 351 -4.26 18.54 19.10
CA LEU A 351 -3.65 17.20 19.07
C LEU A 351 -2.96 16.90 17.74
N LYS A 352 -3.61 17.23 16.61
CA LYS A 352 -3.14 16.90 15.26
C LYS A 352 -1.90 17.68 14.83
N GLU A 353 -1.58 18.79 15.47
CA GLU A 353 -0.41 19.62 15.13
C GLU A 353 0.93 18.88 15.26
N ARG A 354 1.03 17.95 16.20
CA ARG A 354 2.26 17.23 16.53
C ARG A 354 2.29 15.79 16.10
N ALA A 355 1.13 15.21 15.79
CA ALA A 355 1.01 13.81 15.43
C ALA A 355 1.49 13.58 14.00
N LYS A 356 2.26 12.53 13.82
CA LYS A 356 2.70 12.06 12.50
C LYS A 356 1.94 10.81 12.04
N THR A 357 1.29 10.10 12.96
CA THR A 357 0.43 8.95 12.66
C THR A 357 -0.86 9.00 13.48
N LEU A 358 -1.90 8.29 13.03
CA LEU A 358 -3.12 8.10 13.80
C LEU A 358 -2.86 7.36 15.12
N ALA A 359 -1.83 6.50 15.16
CA ALA A 359 -1.42 5.83 16.38
C ALA A 359 -0.86 6.82 17.42
N GLU A 360 0.01 7.75 17.00
CA GLU A 360 0.48 8.84 17.85
C GLU A 360 -0.66 9.76 18.28
N LEU A 361 -1.57 10.08 17.36
CA LEU A 361 -2.74 10.92 17.64
C LEU A 361 -3.66 10.26 18.69
N ALA A 362 -3.97 8.97 18.54
CA ALA A 362 -4.76 8.21 19.50
C ALA A 362 -4.08 8.11 20.87
N ASN A 363 -2.77 7.87 20.89
CA ASN A 363 -2.01 7.84 22.14
C ASN A 363 -2.05 9.19 22.86
N SER A 364 -1.87 10.30 22.15
CA SER A 364 -1.93 11.65 22.74
C SER A 364 -3.34 12.06 23.18
N ALA A 365 -4.40 11.49 22.58
CA ALA A 365 -5.79 11.69 22.99
C ALA A 365 -6.26 10.76 24.11
N SER A 366 -5.52 9.69 24.42
CA SER A 366 -5.96 8.60 25.32
C SER A 366 -6.35 9.06 26.71
N PHE A 367 -5.72 10.12 27.22
CA PHE A 367 -6.06 10.67 28.54
C PHE A 367 -7.50 11.24 28.61
N LEU A 368 -8.08 11.65 27.47
CA LEU A 368 -9.44 12.18 27.43
C LEU A 368 -10.54 11.15 27.74
N VAL A 369 -10.21 9.87 27.56
CA VAL A 369 -11.13 8.74 27.77
C VAL A 369 -10.81 7.92 29.02
N ARG A 370 -9.73 8.25 29.76
CA ARG A 370 -9.34 7.56 31.00
C ARG A 370 -10.15 8.08 32.17
N SER A 371 -10.51 7.14 33.04
CA SER A 371 -11.19 7.45 34.33
C SER A 371 -10.15 7.72 35.43
N VAL A 372 -10.58 8.38 36.49
CA VAL A 372 -9.79 8.61 37.73
C VAL A 372 -9.77 7.29 38.53
N PRO A 373 -8.61 6.89 39.13
CA PRO A 373 -7.30 7.53 39.11
C PRO A 373 -6.56 7.33 37.77
N LEU A 374 -5.90 8.37 37.28
CA LEU A 374 -5.10 8.30 36.07
C LEU A 374 -3.78 7.53 36.30
N PRO A 375 -3.31 6.71 35.36
CA PRO A 375 -1.92 6.28 35.36
C PRO A 375 -1.02 7.50 35.12
N VAL A 376 -0.03 7.68 36.01
CA VAL A 376 0.90 8.81 35.96
C VAL A 376 2.29 8.28 35.62
N ASP A 377 2.91 8.83 34.57
CA ASP A 377 4.27 8.46 34.21
C ASP A 377 5.30 8.92 35.29
N PRO A 378 6.48 8.28 35.36
CA PRO A 378 7.48 8.63 36.39
C PRO A 378 7.91 10.08 36.36
N LYS A 379 7.98 10.74 35.20
CA LYS A 379 8.34 12.15 35.06
C LYS A 379 7.24 13.08 35.58
N ALA A 380 5.99 12.77 35.25
CA ALA A 380 4.83 13.49 35.78
C ALA A 380 4.68 13.30 37.27
N GLN A 381 4.92 12.07 37.80
CA GLN A 381 4.90 11.79 39.23
C GLN A 381 5.94 12.62 39.98
N ALA A 382 7.15 12.85 39.44
CA ALA A 382 8.20 13.68 40.04
C ALA A 382 7.80 15.17 40.13
N ILE A 383 6.86 15.63 39.29
CA ILE A 383 6.34 17.01 39.32
C ILE A 383 5.32 17.19 40.46
N LEU A 384 4.58 16.13 40.84
CA LEU A 384 3.55 16.17 41.87
C LEU A 384 4.12 16.14 43.30
N THR A 385 5.03 17.08 43.61
CA THR A 385 5.60 17.29 44.93
C THR A 385 4.54 17.81 45.93
N THR A 386 4.89 17.87 47.22
CA THR A 386 4.00 18.43 48.26
C THR A 386 3.59 19.87 47.94
N ASP A 387 4.51 20.71 47.48
CA ASP A 387 4.26 22.10 47.12
C ASP A 387 3.37 22.17 45.88
N ALA A 388 3.63 21.33 44.85
CA ALA A 388 2.80 21.24 43.64
C ALA A 388 1.37 20.80 43.98
N ARG A 389 1.17 19.88 44.92
CA ARG A 389 -0.16 19.47 45.40
C ARG A 389 -0.89 20.60 46.13
N ALA A 390 -0.17 21.43 46.88
CA ALA A 390 -0.74 22.64 47.50
C ALA A 390 -1.20 23.66 46.44
N VAL A 391 -0.40 23.85 45.37
CA VAL A 391 -0.77 24.69 44.21
C VAL A 391 -2.02 24.11 43.52
N LEU A 392 -2.14 22.77 43.30
CA LEU A 392 -3.27 22.13 42.69
C LEU A 392 -4.57 22.37 43.47
N ARG A 393 -4.55 22.29 44.83
CA ARG A 393 -5.73 22.59 45.65
C ARG A 393 -6.22 24.03 45.45
N GLN A 394 -5.31 24.99 45.45
CA GLN A 394 -5.61 26.41 45.34
C GLN A 394 -6.13 26.78 43.92
N VAL A 395 -5.44 26.28 42.88
CA VAL A 395 -5.84 26.57 41.49
C VAL A 395 -7.14 25.84 41.14
N GLY A 396 -7.40 24.64 41.69
CA GLY A 396 -8.68 23.95 41.54
C GLY A 396 -9.87 24.73 42.07
N ALA A 397 -9.73 25.39 43.25
CA ALA A 397 -10.70 26.26 43.81
C ALA A 397 -10.96 27.52 42.92
N ALA A 398 -9.89 28.12 42.39
CA ALA A 398 -10.00 29.26 41.47
C ALA A 398 -10.70 28.89 40.16
N LEU A 399 -10.42 27.70 39.61
CA LEU A 399 -11.06 27.22 38.38
C LEU A 399 -12.54 26.86 38.57
N ALA A 400 -12.96 26.46 39.77
CA ALA A 400 -14.37 26.14 40.05
C ALA A 400 -15.32 27.30 39.82
N GLU A 401 -14.84 28.53 39.96
CA GLU A 401 -15.61 29.77 39.82
C GLU A 401 -15.62 30.38 38.40
N THR A 402 -14.89 29.76 37.44
CA THR A 402 -14.79 30.27 36.05
C THR A 402 -15.97 29.82 35.21
N ASP A 403 -16.19 30.44 34.06
CA ASP A 403 -17.19 30.00 33.05
C ASP A 403 -16.73 28.71 32.29
N PHE A 404 -15.51 28.24 32.54
CA PHE A 404 -14.87 27.07 31.92
C PHE A 404 -14.71 27.18 30.39
N SER A 405 -14.79 28.38 29.83
CA SER A 405 -14.32 28.66 28.48
C SER A 405 -12.77 28.68 28.42
N VAL A 406 -12.18 28.45 27.24
CA VAL A 406 -10.72 28.53 27.07
C VAL A 406 -10.18 29.91 27.54
N ALA A 407 -10.85 30.99 27.17
CA ALA A 407 -10.48 32.34 27.57
C ALA A 407 -10.64 32.59 29.08
N GLY A 408 -11.73 32.12 29.69
CA GLY A 408 -11.96 32.21 31.14
C GLY A 408 -10.95 31.41 31.94
N ILE A 409 -10.62 30.20 31.48
CA ILE A 409 -9.59 29.38 32.10
C ILE A 409 -8.20 30.04 32.01
N ASP A 410 -7.77 30.53 30.82
CA ASP A 410 -6.48 31.22 30.66
C ASP A 410 -6.40 32.45 31.58
N ALA A 411 -7.45 33.27 31.61
CA ALA A 411 -7.52 34.44 32.49
C ALA A 411 -7.40 34.06 33.99
N ALA A 412 -8.10 33.01 34.43
CA ALA A 412 -8.04 32.53 35.80
C ALA A 412 -6.67 32.00 36.17
N LEU A 413 -6.03 31.25 35.29
CA LEU A 413 -4.66 30.70 35.49
C LEU A 413 -3.62 31.82 35.60
N ARG A 414 -3.70 32.85 34.75
CA ARG A 414 -2.82 34.01 34.80
C ARG A 414 -3.02 34.81 36.08
N ALA A 415 -4.26 35.14 36.42
CA ALA A 415 -4.57 35.85 37.66
C ALA A 415 -4.16 35.05 38.90
N PHE A 416 -4.30 33.73 38.89
CA PHE A 416 -3.81 32.89 40.00
C PHE A 416 -2.29 32.94 40.10
N ALA A 417 -1.56 32.80 38.99
CA ALA A 417 -0.11 32.84 38.97
C ALA A 417 0.41 34.18 39.51
N GLU A 418 -0.17 35.29 39.07
CA GLU A 418 0.21 36.65 39.55
C GLU A 418 -0.05 36.83 41.06
N ARG A 419 -1.24 36.47 41.54
CA ARG A 419 -1.55 36.57 43.00
C ARG A 419 -0.68 35.69 43.87
N SER A 420 -0.24 34.54 43.36
CA SER A 420 0.58 33.61 44.09
C SER A 420 2.10 33.85 43.96
N GLY A 421 2.52 34.85 43.16
CA GLY A 421 3.91 35.13 42.85
C GLY A 421 4.63 34.00 42.07
N LEU A 422 3.86 33.15 41.38
CA LEU A 422 4.37 32.01 40.63
C LEU A 422 4.47 32.34 39.13
N LYS A 423 5.46 31.72 38.43
CA LYS A 423 5.47 31.74 36.98
C LYS A 423 4.36 30.83 36.46
N LEU A 424 3.74 31.18 35.34
CA LEU A 424 2.65 30.38 34.72
C LEU A 424 3.06 28.91 34.53
N GLY A 425 4.30 28.62 34.14
CA GLY A 425 4.82 27.26 34.00
C GLY A 425 4.82 26.43 35.31
N GLN A 426 4.97 27.10 36.47
CA GLN A 426 4.92 26.44 37.78
C GLN A 426 3.50 26.05 38.19
N VAL A 427 2.48 26.68 37.59
CA VAL A 427 1.06 26.32 37.72
C VAL A 427 0.68 25.30 36.68
N ALA A 428 1.10 25.48 35.41
CA ALA A 428 0.71 24.66 34.29
C ALA A 428 1.29 23.23 34.32
N GLN A 429 2.52 23.04 34.82
CA GLN A 429 3.16 21.71 34.86
C GLN A 429 2.50 20.76 35.87
N PRO A 430 2.20 21.14 37.11
CA PRO A 430 1.39 20.31 38.00
C PRO A 430 -0.01 20.00 37.46
N LEU A 431 -0.67 21.00 36.85
CA LEU A 431 -1.98 20.79 36.22
C LEU A 431 -1.89 19.75 35.08
N ARG A 432 -0.86 19.86 34.23
CA ARG A 432 -0.66 18.87 33.15
C ARG A 432 -0.50 17.46 33.70
N ALA A 433 0.36 17.28 34.69
CA ALA A 433 0.56 15.99 35.34
C ALA A 433 -0.75 15.45 35.95
N ALA A 434 -1.53 16.31 36.61
CA ALA A 434 -2.81 15.95 37.22
C ALA A 434 -3.89 15.58 36.17
N LEU A 435 -3.98 16.32 35.08
CA LEU A 435 -5.03 16.18 34.08
C LEU A 435 -4.76 15.04 33.09
N THR A 436 -3.51 14.77 32.75
CA THR A 436 -3.15 13.87 31.65
C THR A 436 -2.28 12.68 32.08
N GLY A 437 -1.70 12.72 33.29
CA GLY A 437 -0.73 11.73 33.76
C GLY A 437 0.64 11.85 33.09
N THR A 438 0.89 12.89 32.29
CA THR A 438 2.13 13.07 31.51
C THR A 438 2.69 14.49 31.67
N THR A 439 3.92 14.71 31.17
CA THR A 439 4.56 16.03 31.17
C THR A 439 4.34 16.81 29.87
N VAL A 440 3.70 16.21 28.88
CA VAL A 440 3.44 16.80 27.53
C VAL A 440 1.97 16.66 27.19
N SER A 441 1.32 17.77 26.84
CA SER A 441 -0.06 17.82 26.36
C SER A 441 -0.26 19.06 25.49
N PRO A 442 -1.41 19.25 24.84
CA PRO A 442 -1.87 20.54 24.33
C PRO A 442 -1.88 21.65 25.38
N GLY A 443 -2.28 22.86 25.04
CA GLY A 443 -2.47 23.95 26.00
C GLY A 443 -3.30 23.54 27.20
N ILE A 444 -2.93 23.98 28.39
CA ILE A 444 -3.66 23.60 29.62
C ILE A 444 -5.10 24.11 29.61
N ASP A 445 -5.31 25.31 29.12
CA ASP A 445 -6.60 25.95 28.92
C ASP A 445 -7.51 25.12 28.01
N ALA A 446 -7.01 24.73 26.83
CA ALA A 446 -7.73 23.86 25.90
C ALA A 446 -7.96 22.46 26.49
N THR A 447 -7.00 21.90 27.22
CA THR A 447 -7.09 20.58 27.87
C THR A 447 -8.18 20.59 28.95
N LEU A 448 -8.23 21.63 29.80
CA LEU A 448 -9.26 21.82 30.84
C LEU A 448 -10.65 21.96 30.20
N ALA A 449 -10.77 22.81 29.16
CA ALA A 449 -12.03 23.02 28.47
C ALA A 449 -12.56 21.72 27.82
N ALA A 450 -11.68 20.94 27.18
CA ALA A 450 -12.06 19.68 26.55
C ALA A 450 -12.50 18.60 27.56
N LEU A 451 -11.87 18.51 28.73
CA LEU A 451 -12.30 17.61 29.82
C LEU A 451 -13.63 18.03 30.42
N GLY A 452 -13.95 19.32 30.40
CA GLY A 452 -15.10 19.88 31.09
C GLY A 452 -14.87 20.05 32.58
N ARG A 453 -15.66 20.94 33.21
CA ARG A 453 -15.50 21.35 34.62
C ARG A 453 -15.42 20.16 35.57
N GLN A 454 -16.41 19.28 35.50
CA GLN A 454 -16.57 18.18 36.47
C GLN A 454 -15.37 17.23 36.45
N GLU A 455 -14.98 16.75 35.28
CA GLU A 455 -13.86 15.81 35.12
C GLU A 455 -12.52 16.46 35.47
N ALA A 456 -12.30 17.70 35.00
CA ALA A 456 -11.07 18.43 35.26
C ALA A 456 -10.85 18.66 36.77
N LEU A 457 -11.89 19.11 37.50
CA LEU A 457 -11.79 19.33 38.92
C LEU A 457 -11.62 18.00 39.70
N ALA A 458 -12.29 16.93 39.28
CA ALA A 458 -12.10 15.61 39.87
C ALA A 458 -10.67 15.10 39.75
N ARG A 459 -10.03 15.27 38.57
CA ARG A 459 -8.62 14.91 38.35
C ARG A 459 -7.66 15.75 39.18
N ILE A 460 -7.91 17.07 39.24
CA ILE A 460 -7.11 17.97 40.08
C ILE A 460 -7.20 17.56 41.55
N ALA A 461 -8.39 17.30 42.05
CA ALA A 461 -8.61 16.85 43.44
C ALA A 461 -7.93 15.52 43.74
N ALA A 462 -8.04 14.52 42.86
CA ALA A 462 -7.39 13.21 43.01
C ALA A 462 -5.86 13.33 43.03
N ALA A 463 -5.26 14.21 42.20
CA ALA A 463 -3.82 14.44 42.19
C ALA A 463 -3.30 15.28 43.35
N ALA A 464 -4.18 16.11 43.95
CA ALA A 464 -3.86 16.98 45.07
C ALA A 464 -3.81 16.22 46.43
N GLY A 465 -4.48 15.09 46.54
CA GLY A 465 -4.49 14.18 47.71
C GLY A 465 -5.43 14.66 48.75
#